data_7329b63b66180e3afd0684e9211cc28c
#
_entry.id   7329b63b66180e3afd0684e9211cc28c
#
_cell.length_a   1.000
_cell.length_b   1.000
_cell.length_c   1.000
_cell.angle_alpha   90.00
_cell.angle_beta   90.00
_cell.angle_gamma   90.00
#
_symmetry.space_group_name_H-M   'P 1'
#
loop_
_entity.id
_entity.type
_entity.pdbx_description
1 polymer ?
#
loop_
_entity_poly.entity_id
_entity_poly.type
_entity_poly.pdbx_seq_one_letter_code
_entity_poly.pdbx_strand_id
1 'polypeptide(L)'
;MCLVFIVNRQPFGGMKLSAFGGGVKAGGPNYCACLVKITDKPESNTDYKQSYPHAYEEEFAHARDINKLYGEQNAFRYLPLKNMVLRLFPGDSNEEAEMIALATKLCHTPLTISFDPNDDRTTALSSTGCTLKKETLDEFLKTMRSYERIRTCGADIPMEMYEEAARRNKYIATAKPVKNGRVELIHYIKEQSISFEFHRYGSILDVPPVE
;
A
#
# COMPACT_ATOMS: atom_id res chain seq x y z
N MET A 1 -20.63 3.25 -21.37
CA MET A 1 -20.29 3.80 -20.05
C MET A 1 -19.31 4.94 -20.29
N CYS A 2 -19.78 6.17 -20.23
CA CYS A 2 -18.95 7.35 -20.47
C CYS A 2 -18.22 7.70 -19.19
N LEU A 3 -16.91 7.50 -19.13
CA LEU A 3 -16.05 7.95 -18.04
C LEU A 3 -15.86 9.46 -18.18
N VAL A 4 -16.81 10.23 -17.65
CA VAL A 4 -16.65 11.68 -17.58
C VAL A 4 -15.81 12.01 -16.37
N PHE A 5 -14.58 12.39 -16.61
CA PHE A 5 -13.71 13.02 -15.63
C PHE A 5 -14.26 14.42 -15.34
N ILE A 6 -15.00 14.55 -14.27
CA ILE A 6 -15.35 15.88 -13.76
C ILE A 6 -14.37 16.17 -12.63
N VAL A 7 -13.62 17.25 -12.77
CA VAL A 7 -12.67 17.75 -11.77
C VAL A 7 -13.36 17.80 -10.41
N ASN A 8 -12.70 17.22 -9.39
CA ASN A 8 -13.19 17.09 -8.02
C ASN A 8 -14.37 16.13 -7.77
N ARG A 9 -14.82 15.36 -8.77
CA ARG A 9 -15.89 14.39 -8.54
C ARG A 9 -15.37 13.14 -7.83
N GLN A 10 -14.31 12.54 -8.36
CA GLN A 10 -13.75 11.32 -7.81
C GLN A 10 -12.32 11.06 -8.31
N PRO A 11 -11.41 10.53 -7.46
CA PRO A 11 -10.11 10.08 -7.91
C PRO A 11 -10.22 8.97 -8.95
N PHE A 12 -9.38 9.02 -9.97
CA PHE A 12 -9.42 8.08 -11.08
C PHE A 12 -8.08 7.41 -11.33
N GLY A 13 -8.13 6.11 -11.65
CA GLY A 13 -6.95 5.34 -12.03
C GLY A 13 -7.27 3.88 -12.24
N GLY A 14 -6.41 3.21 -12.99
CA GLY A 14 -6.51 1.78 -13.25
C GLY A 14 -6.23 0.92 -12.02
N MET A 15 -6.40 -0.38 -12.20
CA MET A 15 -6.01 -1.41 -11.24
C MET A 15 -5.28 -2.54 -11.98
N LYS A 16 -4.44 -3.28 -11.29
CA LYS A 16 -3.68 -4.42 -11.83
C LYS A 16 -2.86 -3.99 -13.07
N LEU A 17 -3.06 -4.65 -14.22
CA LEU A 17 -2.33 -4.39 -15.46
C LEU A 17 -2.66 -3.04 -16.12
N SER A 18 -3.72 -2.36 -15.71
CA SER A 18 -4.06 -1.02 -16.17
C SER A 18 -3.55 0.11 -15.27
N ALA A 19 -2.79 -0.23 -14.24
CA ALA A 19 -2.13 0.72 -13.35
C ALA A 19 -0.62 0.49 -13.36
N PHE A 20 0.14 1.57 -13.22
CA PHE A 20 1.59 1.52 -13.00
C PHE A 20 1.93 1.91 -11.57
N GLY A 21 3.03 1.35 -11.03
CA GLY A 21 3.48 1.66 -9.67
C GLY A 21 2.54 1.17 -8.57
N GLY A 22 2.40 1.98 -7.52
CA GLY A 22 1.59 1.68 -6.34
C GLY A 22 0.08 1.68 -6.56
N GLY A 23 -0.39 2.07 -7.75
CA GLY A 23 -1.82 2.09 -8.08
C GLY A 23 -2.59 3.23 -7.42
N VAL A 24 -1.92 4.33 -7.07
CA VAL A 24 -2.58 5.56 -6.59
C VAL A 24 -3.38 6.21 -7.70
N LYS A 25 -4.50 6.81 -7.33
CA LYS A 25 -5.43 7.40 -8.29
C LYS A 25 -5.17 8.88 -8.49
N ALA A 26 -5.18 9.32 -9.75
CA ALA A 26 -5.05 10.73 -10.11
C ALA A 26 -6.19 11.56 -9.48
N GLY A 27 -5.85 12.72 -8.95
CA GLY A 27 -6.78 13.57 -8.22
C GLY A 27 -7.14 13.06 -6.81
N GLY A 28 -6.57 11.93 -6.39
CA GLY A 28 -6.73 11.39 -5.04
C GLY A 28 -5.78 11.98 -4.01
N PRO A 29 -6.05 11.73 -2.71
CA PRO A 29 -5.31 12.34 -1.61
C PRO A 29 -3.83 11.89 -1.55
N ASN A 30 -3.48 10.79 -2.20
CA ASN A 30 -2.13 10.22 -2.19
C ASN A 30 -1.36 10.45 -3.49
N TYR A 31 -1.96 11.10 -4.49
CA TYR A 31 -1.34 11.22 -5.82
C TYR A 31 0.01 11.92 -5.78
N CYS A 32 0.13 13.02 -5.03
CA CYS A 32 1.38 13.75 -4.89
C CYS A 32 2.48 12.95 -4.18
N ALA A 33 2.12 11.99 -3.31
CA ALA A 33 3.10 11.18 -2.59
C ALA A 33 3.92 10.27 -3.51
N CYS A 34 3.41 9.91 -4.69
CA CYS A 34 4.17 9.10 -5.66
C CYS A 34 5.21 9.89 -6.46
N LEU A 35 5.19 11.22 -6.36
CA LEU A 35 6.09 12.13 -7.10
C LEU A 35 7.25 12.65 -6.23
N VAL A 36 7.30 12.29 -4.96
CA VAL A 36 8.28 12.80 -4.00
C VAL A 36 8.93 11.65 -3.24
N LYS A 37 10.17 11.87 -2.80
CA LYS A 37 10.84 10.99 -1.84
C LYS A 37 10.61 11.54 -0.44
N ILE A 38 10.01 10.74 0.42
CA ILE A 38 9.70 11.11 1.80
C ILE A 38 10.68 10.36 2.72
N THR A 39 11.21 11.08 3.69
CA THR A 39 12.12 10.52 4.72
C THR A 39 11.80 11.16 6.06
N ASP A 40 12.05 10.45 7.14
CA ASP A 40 11.98 11.03 8.48
C ASP A 40 13.09 12.09 8.65
N LYS A 41 12.76 13.15 9.40
CA LYS A 41 13.81 14.08 9.85
C LYS A 41 14.63 13.42 10.96
N PRO A 42 15.96 13.66 11.02
CA PRO A 42 16.81 13.06 12.06
C PRO A 42 16.32 13.34 13.49
N GLU A 43 15.75 14.53 13.73
CA GLU A 43 15.26 14.94 15.04
C GLU A 43 13.79 14.55 15.29
N SER A 44 13.18 13.74 14.43
CA SER A 44 11.78 13.34 14.58
C SER A 44 11.61 12.41 15.77
N ASN A 45 10.86 12.84 16.77
CA ASN A 45 10.45 12.03 17.92
C ASN A 45 9.15 11.25 17.64
N THR A 46 8.73 11.12 16.40
CA THR A 46 7.51 10.39 16.04
C THR A 46 7.66 8.91 16.41
N ASP A 47 6.75 8.43 17.24
CA ASP A 47 6.62 7.01 17.56
C ASP A 47 5.67 6.36 16.54
N TYR A 48 6.20 5.47 15.72
CA TYR A 48 5.39 4.79 14.69
C TYR A 48 4.30 3.90 15.29
N LYS A 49 4.51 3.38 16.53
CA LYS A 49 3.52 2.53 17.22
C LYS A 49 2.25 3.31 17.58
N GLN A 50 2.34 4.63 17.70
CA GLN A 50 1.21 5.53 17.92
C GLN A 50 0.73 6.14 16.60
N SER A 51 1.66 6.56 15.75
CA SER A 51 1.36 7.25 14.49
C SER A 51 0.60 6.37 13.50
N TYR A 52 0.95 5.09 13.39
CA TYR A 52 0.32 4.18 12.43
C TYR A 52 -1.14 3.87 12.75
N PRO A 53 -1.50 3.44 13.98
CA PRO A 53 -2.91 3.24 14.31
C PRO A 53 -3.73 4.51 14.18
N HIS A 54 -3.22 5.65 14.65
CA HIS A 54 -3.91 6.93 14.53
C HIS A 54 -4.18 7.30 13.06
N ALA A 55 -3.16 7.20 12.19
CA ALA A 55 -3.33 7.48 10.78
C ALA A 55 -4.29 6.51 10.09
N TYR A 56 -4.31 5.24 10.50
CA TYR A 56 -5.23 4.24 9.96
C TYR A 56 -6.68 4.62 10.25
N GLU A 57 -7.01 4.92 11.51
CA GLU A 57 -8.36 5.32 11.92
C GLU A 57 -8.81 6.63 11.27
N GLU A 58 -7.94 7.62 11.23
CA GLU A 58 -8.26 8.93 10.69
C GLU A 58 -8.45 8.95 9.18
N GLU A 59 -7.71 8.13 8.43
CA GLU A 59 -7.69 8.23 6.96
C GLU A 59 -8.12 6.96 6.24
N PHE A 60 -7.69 5.78 6.71
CA PHE A 60 -7.72 4.57 5.87
C PHE A 60 -8.86 3.61 6.21
N ALA A 61 -9.41 3.67 7.42
CA ALA A 61 -10.40 2.73 7.91
C ALA A 61 -11.77 2.86 7.23
N HIS A 62 -12.12 4.05 6.76
CA HIS A 62 -13.48 4.35 6.34
C HIS A 62 -13.60 4.83 4.89
N ALA A 63 -14.68 4.44 4.24
CA ALA A 63 -15.07 5.02 2.95
C ALA A 63 -15.54 6.48 3.15
N ARG A 64 -15.19 7.37 2.22
CA ARG A 64 -15.52 8.78 2.29
C ARG A 64 -16.10 9.27 0.97
N ASP A 65 -17.26 9.91 1.03
CA ASP A 65 -17.78 10.75 -0.05
C ASP A 65 -17.56 12.21 0.35
N ILE A 66 -16.52 12.81 -0.19
CA ILE A 66 -16.12 14.20 0.14
C ILE A 66 -17.06 15.21 -0.53
N ASN A 67 -17.53 14.90 -1.71
CA ASN A 67 -18.24 15.87 -2.55
C ASN A 67 -19.74 15.93 -2.29
N LYS A 68 -20.34 14.83 -1.82
CA LYS A 68 -21.77 14.71 -1.46
C LYS A 68 -22.69 15.32 -2.52
N LEU A 69 -22.46 14.96 -3.78
CA LEU A 69 -23.25 15.48 -4.89
C LEU A 69 -24.68 14.93 -4.84
N TYR A 70 -25.65 15.82 -5.06
CA TYR A 70 -27.04 15.45 -5.05
C TYR A 70 -27.38 14.45 -6.16
N GLY A 71 -28.01 13.34 -5.81
CA GLY A 71 -28.33 12.27 -6.74
C GLY A 71 -27.21 11.30 -7.07
N GLU A 72 -26.05 11.43 -6.41
CA GLU A 72 -24.89 10.59 -6.59
C GLU A 72 -24.24 10.24 -5.25
N GLN A 73 -23.55 9.09 -5.23
CA GLN A 73 -22.63 8.71 -4.16
C GLN A 73 -21.29 8.40 -4.78
N ASN A 74 -20.26 9.16 -4.41
CA ASN A 74 -18.91 9.06 -4.95
C ASN A 74 -17.93 8.69 -3.83
N ALA A 75 -17.99 7.44 -3.40
CA ALA A 75 -17.18 6.96 -2.29
C ALA A 75 -15.75 6.64 -2.71
N PHE A 76 -14.80 7.07 -1.91
CA PHE A 76 -13.39 6.71 -2.01
C PHE A 76 -12.99 5.93 -0.76
N ARG A 77 -12.37 4.76 -0.96
CA ARG A 77 -11.93 3.91 0.15
C ARG A 77 -10.63 3.19 -0.16
N TYR A 78 -10.09 2.56 0.86
CA TYR A 78 -8.88 1.77 0.77
C TYR A 78 -9.18 0.28 0.98
N LEU A 79 -8.51 -0.57 0.21
CA LEU A 79 -8.63 -2.02 0.30
C LEU A 79 -7.28 -2.64 0.64
N PRO A 80 -7.24 -3.75 1.39
CA PRO A 80 -6.01 -4.49 1.61
C PRO A 80 -5.45 -5.07 0.29
N LEU A 81 -4.16 -5.29 0.25
CA LEU A 81 -3.54 -6.15 -0.76
C LEU A 81 -3.89 -7.61 -0.48
N LYS A 82 -3.92 -8.44 -1.51
CA LYS A 82 -4.15 -9.88 -1.33
C LYS A 82 -3.03 -10.55 -0.55
N ASN A 83 -1.81 -10.17 -0.84
CA ASN A 83 -0.59 -10.59 -0.17
C ASN A 83 0.57 -9.68 -0.55
N MET A 84 1.55 -9.63 0.32
CA MET A 84 2.76 -8.83 0.15
C MET A 84 3.98 -9.61 0.62
N VAL A 85 5.13 -9.33 0.03
CA VAL A 85 6.41 -9.82 0.54
C VAL A 85 7.34 -8.65 0.85
N LEU A 86 7.96 -8.71 2.02
CA LEU A 86 9.12 -7.90 2.37
C LEU A 86 10.37 -8.73 2.10
N ARG A 87 11.20 -8.31 1.13
CA ARG A 87 12.51 -8.90 0.93
C ARG A 87 13.56 -8.08 1.68
N LEU A 88 14.20 -8.69 2.65
CA LEU A 88 15.29 -8.10 3.44
C LEU A 88 16.64 -8.45 2.85
N PHE A 89 17.55 -7.48 2.92
CA PHE A 89 18.93 -7.58 2.49
C PHE A 89 19.87 -7.35 3.67
N PRO A 90 21.17 -7.71 3.54
CA PRO A 90 22.18 -7.32 4.51
C PRO A 90 22.17 -5.81 4.72
N GLY A 91 22.15 -5.38 5.98
CA GLY A 91 22.09 -3.95 6.35
C GLY A 91 20.70 -3.40 6.64
N ASP A 92 19.63 -4.09 6.24
CA ASP A 92 18.27 -3.74 6.67
C ASP A 92 18.10 -4.03 8.17
N SER A 93 17.48 -3.11 8.91
CA SER A 93 17.29 -3.27 10.36
C SER A 93 16.05 -4.08 10.70
N ASN A 94 16.06 -4.72 11.88
CA ASN A 94 14.89 -5.40 12.40
C ASN A 94 13.76 -4.41 12.72
N GLU A 95 14.09 -3.19 13.17
CA GLU A 95 13.11 -2.14 13.43
C GLU A 95 12.34 -1.77 12.15
N GLU A 96 13.02 -1.63 11.01
CA GLU A 96 12.36 -1.36 9.72
C GLU A 96 11.40 -2.50 9.33
N ALA A 97 11.78 -3.74 9.57
CA ALA A 97 10.93 -4.89 9.34
C ALA A 97 9.70 -4.93 10.28
N GLU A 98 9.89 -4.56 11.55
CA GLU A 98 8.79 -4.43 12.54
C GLU A 98 7.82 -3.31 12.17
N MET A 99 8.31 -2.16 11.72
CA MET A 99 7.49 -1.06 11.21
C MET A 99 6.60 -1.53 10.06
N ILE A 100 7.17 -2.23 9.08
CA ILE A 100 6.45 -2.77 7.93
C ILE A 100 5.43 -3.84 8.38
N ALA A 101 5.80 -4.71 9.33
CA ALA A 101 4.90 -5.73 9.87
C ALA A 101 3.69 -5.09 10.59
N LEU A 102 3.91 -4.05 11.40
CA LEU A 102 2.83 -3.31 12.05
C LEU A 102 1.91 -2.64 11.02
N ALA A 103 2.49 -1.98 10.02
CA ALA A 103 1.74 -1.31 8.96
C ALA A 103 0.86 -2.29 8.17
N THR A 104 1.40 -3.44 7.77
CA THR A 104 0.65 -4.47 7.04
C THR A 104 -0.45 -5.09 7.88
N LYS A 105 -0.21 -5.28 9.18
CA LYS A 105 -1.22 -5.77 10.12
C LYS A 105 -2.40 -4.82 10.25
N LEU A 106 -2.15 -3.53 10.40
CA LEU A 106 -3.20 -2.49 10.45
C LEU A 106 -3.99 -2.42 9.15
N CYS A 107 -3.30 -2.52 8.02
CA CYS A 107 -3.91 -2.50 6.69
C CYS A 107 -4.56 -3.84 6.28
N HIS A 108 -4.62 -4.83 7.17
CA HIS A 108 -5.16 -6.18 6.90
C HIS A 108 -4.53 -6.87 5.68
N THR A 109 -3.28 -6.55 5.38
CA THR A 109 -2.53 -7.11 4.25
C THR A 109 -1.62 -8.24 4.73
N PRO A 110 -1.82 -9.49 4.28
CA PRO A 110 -0.94 -10.60 4.65
C PRO A 110 0.50 -10.36 4.19
N LEU A 111 1.46 -10.50 5.12
CA LEU A 111 2.88 -10.27 4.88
C LEU A 111 3.69 -11.56 5.04
N THR A 112 4.55 -11.82 4.05
CA THR A 112 5.67 -12.75 4.16
C THR A 112 6.96 -11.95 4.26
N ILE A 113 7.83 -12.27 5.22
CA ILE A 113 9.17 -11.68 5.32
C ILE A 113 10.17 -12.70 4.79
N SER A 114 10.84 -12.34 3.70
CA SER A 114 11.82 -13.18 2.99
C SER A 114 13.23 -12.62 3.22
N PHE A 115 14.19 -13.49 3.53
CA PHE A 115 15.59 -13.14 3.77
C PHE A 115 16.52 -14.29 3.45
N ASP A 116 17.81 -14.01 3.32
CA ASP A 116 18.82 -15.01 2.95
C ASP A 116 18.91 -16.14 4.00
N PRO A 117 19.12 -17.39 3.60
CA PRO A 117 19.27 -18.54 4.52
C PRO A 117 20.38 -18.36 5.57
N ASN A 118 21.43 -17.61 5.23
CA ASN A 118 22.54 -17.31 6.14
C ASN A 118 22.27 -16.15 7.10
N ASP A 119 21.13 -15.47 6.94
CA ASP A 119 20.72 -14.38 7.82
C ASP A 119 20.02 -14.95 9.06
N ASP A 120 20.52 -14.59 10.25
CA ASP A 120 20.04 -15.16 11.54
C ASP A 120 19.03 -14.25 12.26
N ARG A 121 18.16 -13.58 11.53
CA ARG A 121 17.15 -12.71 12.13
C ARG A 121 15.81 -13.41 12.45
N THR A 122 15.73 -14.72 12.28
CA THR A 122 14.49 -15.50 12.52
C THR A 122 13.93 -15.25 13.93
N THR A 123 14.78 -15.33 14.96
CA THR A 123 14.35 -15.13 16.36
C THR A 123 13.87 -13.70 16.58
N ALA A 124 14.58 -12.70 16.05
CA ALA A 124 14.21 -11.30 16.20
C ALA A 124 12.87 -10.98 15.54
N LEU A 125 12.59 -11.57 14.38
CA LEU A 125 11.37 -11.30 13.61
C LEU A 125 10.18 -12.21 14.01
N SER A 126 10.38 -13.22 14.84
CA SER A 126 9.30 -14.12 15.28
C SER A 126 8.16 -13.39 16.00
N SER A 127 8.46 -12.31 16.71
CA SER A 127 7.49 -11.48 17.42
C SER A 127 6.54 -10.72 16.50
N THR A 128 6.86 -10.57 15.22
CA THR A 128 6.02 -9.87 14.24
C THR A 128 4.72 -10.62 13.92
N GLY A 129 4.70 -11.95 14.13
CA GLY A 129 3.58 -12.82 13.77
C GLY A 129 3.42 -13.03 12.25
N CYS A 130 4.39 -12.57 11.45
CA CYS A 130 4.41 -12.75 10.01
C CYS A 130 4.94 -14.12 9.59
N THR A 131 4.61 -14.57 8.38
CA THR A 131 5.25 -15.74 7.79
C THR A 131 6.71 -15.41 7.45
N LEU A 132 7.66 -16.16 8.04
CA LEU A 132 9.08 -16.00 7.77
C LEU A 132 9.54 -17.04 6.75
N LYS A 133 10.32 -16.61 5.75
CA LYS A 133 10.81 -17.47 4.67
C LYS A 133 12.29 -17.24 4.44
N LYS A 134 13.08 -18.27 4.73
CA LYS A 134 14.51 -18.31 4.37
C LYS A 134 14.64 -18.81 2.94
N GLU A 135 15.17 -17.99 2.06
CA GLU A 135 15.35 -18.32 0.65
C GLU A 135 16.46 -17.47 0.02
N THR A 136 17.20 -18.05 -0.90
CA THR A 136 18.18 -17.33 -1.72
C THR A 136 17.50 -16.28 -2.63
N LEU A 137 18.29 -15.39 -3.23
CA LEU A 137 17.74 -14.46 -4.22
C LEU A 137 17.11 -15.20 -5.41
N ASP A 138 17.77 -16.23 -5.93
CA ASP A 138 17.28 -17.01 -7.07
C ASP A 138 15.95 -17.72 -6.78
N GLU A 139 15.78 -18.25 -5.58
CA GLU A 139 14.52 -18.88 -5.14
C GLU A 139 13.43 -17.81 -4.98
N PHE A 140 13.76 -16.65 -4.41
CA PHE A 140 12.85 -15.53 -4.30
C PHE A 140 12.36 -15.04 -5.67
N LEU A 141 13.25 -14.83 -6.64
CA LEU A 141 12.89 -14.40 -7.99
C LEU A 141 11.89 -15.33 -8.66
N LYS A 142 12.02 -16.65 -8.47
CA LYS A 142 11.06 -17.65 -9.02
C LYS A 142 9.66 -17.50 -8.42
N THR A 143 9.56 -17.09 -7.17
CA THR A 143 8.30 -17.03 -6.41
C THR A 143 7.70 -15.63 -6.31
N MET A 144 8.47 -14.55 -6.58
CA MET A 144 8.02 -13.18 -6.40
C MET A 144 6.75 -12.81 -7.20
N ARG A 145 6.48 -13.52 -8.30
CA ARG A 145 5.26 -13.33 -9.12
C ARG A 145 3.96 -13.61 -8.35
N SER A 146 4.01 -14.44 -7.30
CA SER A 146 2.83 -14.83 -6.51
C SER A 146 2.34 -13.71 -5.59
N TYR A 147 3.17 -12.72 -5.31
CA TYR A 147 2.83 -11.58 -4.46
C TYR A 147 2.22 -10.44 -5.27
N GLU A 148 1.23 -9.77 -4.70
CA GLU A 148 0.61 -8.60 -5.33
C GLU A 148 1.55 -7.39 -5.31
N ARG A 149 2.33 -7.22 -4.23
CA ARG A 149 3.32 -6.14 -4.08
C ARG A 149 4.57 -6.65 -3.38
N ILE A 150 5.71 -6.08 -3.74
CA ILE A 150 7.00 -6.35 -3.14
C ILE A 150 7.44 -5.11 -2.38
N ARG A 151 8.01 -5.29 -1.21
CA ARG A 151 8.55 -4.24 -0.34
C ARG A 151 10.02 -4.54 -0.04
N THR A 152 10.84 -3.51 0.07
CA THR A 152 12.20 -3.56 0.61
C THR A 152 12.40 -2.40 1.59
N CYS A 153 13.48 -2.39 2.34
CA CYS A 153 13.80 -1.32 3.29
C CYS A 153 14.71 -0.22 2.71
N GLY A 154 14.79 -0.11 1.38
CA GLY A 154 15.61 0.93 0.73
C GLY A 154 17.10 0.58 0.60
N ALA A 155 17.48 -0.68 0.84
CA ALA A 155 18.84 -1.17 0.55
C ALA A 155 19.12 -1.21 -0.96
N ASP A 156 20.38 -1.45 -1.32
CA ASP A 156 20.79 -1.68 -2.71
C ASP A 156 20.12 -2.95 -3.23
N ILE A 157 19.12 -2.75 -4.09
CA ILE A 157 18.30 -3.83 -4.62
C ILE A 157 19.00 -4.38 -5.88
N PRO A 158 19.25 -5.70 -5.96
CA PRO A 158 19.83 -6.31 -7.14
C PRO A 158 19.04 -6.01 -8.42
N MET A 159 19.74 -5.77 -9.52
CA MET A 159 19.14 -5.44 -10.82
C MET A 159 18.19 -6.55 -11.29
N GLU A 160 18.53 -7.80 -11.00
CA GLU A 160 17.73 -8.98 -11.34
C GLU A 160 16.31 -8.92 -10.76
N MET A 161 16.12 -8.29 -9.58
CA MET A 161 14.78 -8.06 -9.01
C MET A 161 13.98 -7.06 -9.85
N TYR A 162 14.61 -5.99 -10.32
CA TYR A 162 13.92 -5.02 -11.18
C TYR A 162 13.56 -5.62 -12.53
N GLU A 163 14.46 -6.40 -13.11
CA GLU A 163 14.21 -7.09 -14.37
C GLU A 163 13.06 -8.09 -14.27
N GLU A 164 13.05 -8.94 -13.21
CA GLU A 164 11.96 -9.88 -13.02
C GLU A 164 10.65 -9.18 -12.67
N ALA A 165 10.69 -8.10 -11.87
CA ALA A 165 9.52 -7.29 -11.59
C ALA A 165 8.93 -6.68 -12.87
N ALA A 166 9.78 -6.16 -13.76
CA ALA A 166 9.36 -5.63 -15.05
C ALA A 166 8.72 -6.71 -15.93
N ARG A 167 9.34 -7.90 -16.05
CA ARG A 167 8.80 -9.04 -16.82
C ARG A 167 7.42 -9.47 -16.30
N ARG A 168 7.15 -9.31 -15.01
CA ARG A 168 5.91 -9.75 -14.34
C ARG A 168 4.93 -8.63 -14.05
N ASN A 169 5.24 -7.41 -14.47
CA ASN A 169 4.47 -6.22 -14.12
C ASN A 169 4.20 -6.10 -12.61
N LYS A 170 5.27 -6.23 -11.82
CA LYS A 170 5.22 -6.12 -10.36
C LYS A 170 5.79 -4.79 -9.91
N TYR A 171 5.16 -4.19 -8.92
CA TYR A 171 5.67 -2.99 -8.28
C TYR A 171 6.51 -3.35 -7.05
N ILE A 172 7.70 -2.79 -6.98
CA ILE A 172 8.58 -2.85 -5.82
C ILE A 172 8.53 -1.50 -5.12
N ALA A 173 8.04 -1.47 -3.89
CA ALA A 173 8.11 -0.29 -3.05
C ALA A 173 9.47 -0.27 -2.36
N THR A 174 10.37 0.62 -2.79
CA THR A 174 11.79 0.63 -2.41
C THR A 174 12.15 1.67 -1.36
N ALA A 175 11.26 2.60 -1.03
CA ALA A 175 11.55 3.64 -0.05
C ALA A 175 11.79 3.04 1.34
N LYS A 176 12.68 3.63 2.14
CA LYS A 176 12.79 3.30 3.55
C LYS A 176 11.44 3.53 4.26
N PRO A 177 11.04 2.66 5.21
CA PRO A 177 9.85 2.93 6.00
C PRO A 177 10.02 4.22 6.81
N VAL A 178 8.94 4.98 6.93
CA VAL A 178 8.92 6.23 7.69
C VAL A 178 7.98 6.13 8.90
N LYS A 179 8.30 6.84 9.97
CA LYS A 179 7.53 6.79 11.23
C LYS A 179 6.17 7.47 11.15
N ASN A 180 5.93 8.27 10.10
CA ASN A 180 4.64 8.92 9.89
C ASN A 180 3.66 7.95 9.21
N GLY A 181 2.62 7.52 9.94
CA GLY A 181 1.64 6.56 9.46
C GLY A 181 0.84 7.04 8.25
N ARG A 182 0.52 8.34 8.16
CA ARG A 182 -0.23 8.87 7.02
C ARG A 182 0.48 8.67 5.69
N VAL A 183 1.80 8.61 5.72
CA VAL A 183 2.64 8.40 4.54
C VAL A 183 2.99 6.93 4.34
N GLU A 184 3.37 6.23 5.43
CA GLU A 184 3.82 4.85 5.33
C GLU A 184 2.69 3.90 4.91
N LEU A 185 1.48 4.07 5.45
CA LEU A 185 0.39 3.13 5.23
C LEU A 185 -0.08 3.04 3.77
N ILE A 186 0.16 4.05 2.94
CA ILE A 186 -0.19 4.02 1.51
C ILE A 186 0.51 2.89 0.74
N HIS A 187 1.63 2.39 1.26
CA HIS A 187 2.37 1.29 0.62
C HIS A 187 1.69 -0.07 0.76
N TYR A 188 0.71 -0.22 1.65
CA TYR A 188 0.13 -1.52 2.06
C TYR A 188 -1.33 -1.68 1.68
N ILE A 189 -1.89 -0.75 0.95
CA ILE A 189 -3.31 -0.66 0.55
C ILE A 189 -3.46 -0.38 -0.94
N LYS A 190 -4.70 -0.49 -1.41
CA LYS A 190 -5.15 -0.10 -2.75
C LYS A 190 -6.26 0.93 -2.64
N GLU A 191 -6.22 1.93 -3.49
CA GLU A 191 -7.30 2.91 -3.62
C GLU A 191 -8.44 2.36 -4.48
N GLN A 192 -9.66 2.56 -4.01
CA GLN A 192 -10.87 2.25 -4.76
C GLN A 192 -11.81 3.43 -4.77
N SER A 193 -12.27 3.79 -5.97
CA SER A 193 -13.33 4.75 -6.20
C SER A 193 -14.60 4.02 -6.62
N ILE A 194 -15.73 4.37 -6.03
CA ILE A 194 -17.04 3.77 -6.27
C ILE A 194 -18.02 4.90 -6.55
N SER A 195 -18.69 4.87 -7.71
CA SER A 195 -19.74 5.84 -8.05
C SER A 195 -21.06 5.14 -8.23
N PHE A 196 -22.09 5.66 -7.60
CA PHE A 196 -23.48 5.33 -7.84
C PHE A 196 -24.23 6.57 -8.26
N GLU A 197 -24.99 6.47 -9.35
CA GLU A 197 -25.99 7.45 -9.75
C GLU A 197 -27.37 6.89 -9.37
N PHE A 198 -28.07 7.58 -8.50
CA PHE A 198 -29.38 7.13 -7.98
C PHE A 198 -30.51 8.12 -8.26
N HIS A 199 -30.26 9.08 -9.14
CA HIS A 199 -31.31 9.90 -9.73
C HIS A 199 -31.66 9.38 -11.12
N ARG A 200 -32.94 9.15 -11.37
CA ARG A 200 -33.45 8.77 -12.69
C ARG A 200 -34.78 9.48 -12.93
N TYR A 201 -34.89 10.15 -14.07
CA TYR A 201 -36.14 10.80 -14.47
C TYR A 201 -36.73 11.76 -13.41
N GLY A 202 -35.90 12.46 -12.67
CA GLY A 202 -36.30 13.39 -11.63
C GLY A 202 -36.61 12.76 -10.25
N SER A 203 -36.57 11.43 -10.14
CA SER A 203 -36.74 10.75 -8.85
C SER A 203 -35.38 10.43 -8.22
N ILE A 204 -35.26 10.67 -6.92
CA ILE A 204 -34.09 10.30 -6.12
C ILE A 204 -34.46 9.08 -5.29
N LEU A 205 -33.62 8.07 -5.34
CA LEU A 205 -33.77 6.84 -4.58
C LEU A 205 -32.89 6.91 -3.33
N ASP A 206 -33.35 6.30 -2.24
CA ASP A 206 -32.49 6.08 -1.08
C ASP A 206 -31.47 4.99 -1.39
N VAL A 207 -30.19 5.33 -1.26
CA VAL A 207 -29.08 4.40 -1.47
C VAL A 207 -28.33 4.23 -0.16
N PRO A 208 -28.07 2.99 0.28
CA PRO A 208 -27.32 2.76 1.50
C PRO A 208 -25.88 3.29 1.33
N PRO A 209 -25.27 3.78 2.43
CA PRO A 209 -23.88 4.23 2.40
C PRO A 209 -22.93 3.09 2.00
N VAL A 210 -21.85 3.42 1.32
CA VAL A 210 -20.76 2.48 1.04
C VAL A 210 -19.94 2.30 2.33
N GLU A 211 -19.86 1.07 2.80
CA GLU A 211 -18.99 0.66 3.91
C GLU A 211 -17.53 0.43 3.48
#